data_88b4ea182ff6ba52d112d990cac51475
#
_entry.id   88b4ea182ff6ba52d112d990cac51475
#
_cell.length_a   1.000
_cell.length_b   1.000
_cell.length_c   1.000
_cell.angle_alpha   90.00
_cell.angle_beta   90.00
_cell.angle_gamma   90.00
#
_symmetry.space_group_name_H-M   'P 1'
#
loop_
_entity.id
_entity.type
_entity.pdbx_description
1 polymer ?
#
loop_
_entity_poly.entity_id
_entity_poly.type
_entity_poly.pdbx_seq_one_letter_code
_entity_poly.pdbx_strand_id
1 'polypeptide(L)'
;MDFSLSEERKMLQETVARFFENNYKDIKKRGEYLDMNDGFSREFWKESSNLGVISGLISPTFGGLGGSGEDISIIFELIGKSLCIEPFLSSGLLSSTVLSSVKNPKTELINKIIDGELLISFAHMEMNNRYEDHFVETKAFLENDNWKLNGSKSFVINGDSADKVIVSARINGEINDKNGIGLFLVDNSQIKNRSYNTIDGYRAAELNFDNVNAELL
;
A
#
# COMPACT_ATOMS: atom_id res chain seq x y z
N MET A 1 -18.07 28.68 -6.01
CA MET A 1 -17.71 27.26 -5.89
C MET A 1 -18.52 26.70 -4.73
N ASP A 2 -19.29 25.67 -4.93
CA ASP A 2 -19.98 24.97 -3.85
C ASP A 2 -19.06 23.88 -3.31
N PHE A 3 -18.75 23.95 -2.01
CA PHE A 3 -17.90 22.97 -1.31
C PHE A 3 -18.73 22.01 -0.44
N SER A 4 -20.06 22.03 -0.58
CA SER A 4 -20.91 21.12 0.16
C SER A 4 -20.75 19.68 -0.37
N LEU A 5 -20.65 18.73 0.56
CA LEU A 5 -20.63 17.32 0.20
C LEU A 5 -21.99 16.87 -0.32
N SER A 6 -22.00 15.96 -1.30
CA SER A 6 -23.22 15.25 -1.69
C SER A 6 -23.78 14.43 -0.54
N GLU A 7 -25.06 14.09 -0.59
CA GLU A 7 -25.70 13.28 0.46
C GLU A 7 -25.02 11.90 0.61
N GLU A 8 -24.59 11.31 -0.50
CA GLU A 8 -23.85 10.03 -0.50
C GLU A 8 -22.52 10.15 0.26
N ARG A 9 -21.76 11.24 0.03
CA ARG A 9 -20.49 11.50 0.73
C ARG A 9 -20.69 11.81 2.21
N LYS A 10 -21.77 12.50 2.57
CA LYS A 10 -22.13 12.70 3.98
C LYS A 10 -22.42 11.37 4.67
N MET A 11 -23.19 10.49 4.02
CA MET A 11 -23.48 9.16 4.55
C MET A 11 -22.22 8.32 4.70
N LEU A 12 -21.32 8.36 3.72
CA LEU A 12 -20.01 7.70 3.81
C LEU A 12 -19.21 8.24 5.01
N GLN A 13 -19.07 9.56 5.11
CA GLN A 13 -18.36 10.23 6.20
C GLN A 13 -18.91 9.83 7.58
N GLU A 14 -20.23 9.89 7.77
CA GLU A 14 -20.88 9.54 9.04
C GLU A 14 -20.72 8.06 9.39
N THR A 15 -20.79 7.17 8.39
CA THR A 15 -20.65 5.73 8.60
C THR A 15 -19.23 5.37 9.00
N VAL A 16 -18.26 5.88 8.26
CA VAL A 16 -16.84 5.65 8.52
C VAL A 16 -16.42 6.29 9.85
N ALA A 17 -16.87 7.50 10.14
CA ALA A 17 -16.59 8.18 11.40
C ALA A 17 -17.04 7.35 12.61
N ARG A 18 -18.31 6.89 12.60
CA ARG A 18 -18.86 6.04 13.68
C ARG A 18 -18.09 4.73 13.85
N PHE A 19 -17.70 4.11 12.75
CA PHE A 19 -16.93 2.87 12.79
C PHE A 19 -15.54 3.09 13.40
N PHE A 20 -14.85 4.13 13.00
CA PHE A 20 -13.53 4.47 13.54
C PHE A 20 -13.61 4.90 15.00
N GLU A 21 -14.57 5.75 15.38
CA GLU A 21 -14.78 6.12 16.77
C GLU A 21 -15.01 4.91 17.68
N ASN A 22 -15.83 3.96 17.27
CA ASN A 22 -16.11 2.77 18.08
C ASN A 22 -14.87 1.89 18.29
N ASN A 23 -13.97 1.82 17.32
CA ASN A 23 -12.81 0.95 17.34
C ASN A 23 -11.52 1.63 17.84
N TYR A 24 -11.41 2.96 17.69
CA TYR A 24 -10.24 3.76 18.06
C TYR A 24 -10.50 4.80 19.18
N LYS A 25 -11.65 4.71 19.86
CA LYS A 25 -12.04 5.64 20.92
C LYS A 25 -11.03 5.71 22.07
N ASP A 26 -10.38 4.59 22.39
CA ASP A 26 -9.38 4.50 23.44
C ASP A 26 -7.99 4.31 22.85
N ILE A 27 -7.06 5.18 23.19
CA ILE A 27 -5.65 5.10 22.81
C ILE A 27 -4.99 3.77 23.25
N LYS A 28 -5.50 3.13 24.30
CA LYS A 28 -5.03 1.80 24.73
C LYS A 28 -5.29 0.74 23.66
N LYS A 29 -6.47 0.78 23.01
CA LYS A 29 -6.81 -0.16 21.94
C LYS A 29 -5.87 -0.01 20.75
N ARG A 30 -5.45 1.22 20.44
CA ARG A 30 -4.40 1.47 19.44
C ARG A 30 -3.08 0.82 19.85
N GLY A 31 -2.71 0.88 21.14
CA GLY A 31 -1.54 0.18 21.68
C GLY A 31 -1.64 -1.34 21.48
N GLU A 32 -2.79 -1.93 21.78
CA GLU A 32 -3.03 -3.37 21.56
C GLU A 32 -2.87 -3.77 20.09
N TYR A 33 -3.33 -2.94 19.14
CA TYR A 33 -3.16 -3.17 17.71
C TYR A 33 -1.68 -3.07 17.28
N LEU A 34 -0.93 -2.12 17.84
CA LEU A 34 0.51 -1.98 17.59
C LEU A 34 1.31 -3.20 18.06
N ASP A 35 0.86 -3.87 19.12
CA ASP A 35 1.50 -5.05 19.70
C ASP A 35 1.17 -6.35 18.91
N MET A 36 0.23 -6.30 17.94
CA MET A 36 -0.08 -7.45 17.08
C MET A 36 1.08 -7.73 16.11
N ASN A 37 1.14 -8.97 15.61
CA ASN A 37 2.21 -9.42 14.70
C ASN A 37 2.40 -8.49 13.49
N ASP A 38 1.31 -8.02 12.90
CA ASP A 38 1.33 -7.15 11.72
C ASP A 38 1.48 -5.66 12.08
N GLY A 39 1.43 -5.31 13.38
CA GLY A 39 1.45 -3.94 13.86
C GLY A 39 0.12 -3.19 13.66
N PHE A 40 -0.95 -3.90 13.34
CA PHE A 40 -2.33 -3.42 13.19
C PHE A 40 -3.32 -4.58 13.29
N SER A 41 -4.64 -4.29 13.32
CA SER A 41 -5.69 -5.31 13.38
C SER A 41 -6.15 -5.75 11.99
N ARG A 42 -5.86 -7.01 11.60
CA ARG A 42 -6.42 -7.59 10.38
C ARG A 42 -7.95 -7.76 10.44
N GLU A 43 -8.51 -7.92 11.62
CA GLU A 43 -9.96 -7.96 11.81
C GLU A 43 -10.59 -6.60 11.47
N PHE A 44 -10.05 -5.51 12.04
CA PHE A 44 -10.50 -4.16 11.72
C PHE A 44 -10.31 -3.82 10.25
N TRP A 45 -9.20 -4.26 9.63
CA TRP A 45 -8.98 -4.11 8.19
C TRP A 45 -10.09 -4.81 7.38
N LYS A 46 -10.44 -6.06 7.74
CA LYS A 46 -11.52 -6.81 7.08
C LYS A 46 -12.90 -6.18 7.29
N GLU A 47 -13.18 -5.69 8.50
CA GLU A 47 -14.41 -4.95 8.78
C GLU A 47 -14.50 -3.65 7.98
N SER A 48 -13.38 -2.92 7.84
CA SER A 48 -13.27 -1.72 7.00
C SER A 48 -13.59 -2.02 5.53
N SER A 49 -13.13 -3.16 5.02
CA SER A 49 -13.48 -3.68 3.69
C SER A 49 -15.00 -3.86 3.54
N ASN A 50 -15.62 -4.57 4.47
CA ASN A 50 -17.05 -4.86 4.47
C ASN A 50 -17.93 -3.58 4.52
N LEU A 51 -17.42 -2.52 5.15
CA LEU A 51 -18.06 -1.20 5.22
C LEU A 51 -17.80 -0.30 4.00
N GLY A 52 -16.98 -0.76 3.06
CA GLY A 52 -16.69 -0.02 1.85
C GLY A 52 -15.61 1.06 2.01
N VAL A 53 -14.87 1.12 3.14
CA VAL A 53 -13.83 2.12 3.35
C VAL A 53 -12.70 1.96 2.32
N ILE A 54 -12.27 0.72 2.06
CA ILE A 54 -11.20 0.44 1.10
C ILE A 54 -11.69 0.72 -0.33
N SER A 55 -12.90 0.27 -0.67
CA SER A 55 -13.49 0.53 -1.99
C SER A 55 -13.73 2.00 -2.26
N GLY A 56 -13.94 2.82 -1.22
CA GLY A 56 -14.03 4.27 -1.32
C GLY A 56 -12.73 4.95 -1.77
N LEU A 57 -11.58 4.30 -1.64
CA LEU A 57 -10.28 4.79 -2.12
C LEU A 57 -10.02 4.46 -3.60
N ILE A 58 -10.83 3.61 -4.22
CA ILE A 58 -10.57 3.00 -5.52
C ILE A 58 -11.68 3.37 -6.52
N SER A 59 -11.27 3.66 -7.76
CA SER A 59 -12.20 4.03 -8.83
C SER A 59 -13.18 2.90 -9.18
N PRO A 60 -14.45 3.22 -9.52
CA PRO A 60 -15.43 2.26 -10.02
C PRO A 60 -14.97 1.48 -11.25
N THR A 61 -14.07 2.04 -12.07
CA THR A 61 -13.46 1.35 -13.20
C THR A 61 -12.74 0.07 -12.79
N PHE A 62 -12.25 0.00 -11.54
CA PHE A 62 -11.51 -1.14 -10.99
C PHE A 62 -12.26 -1.82 -9.82
N GLY A 63 -13.58 -1.66 -9.76
CA GLY A 63 -14.41 -2.31 -8.74
C GLY A 63 -14.60 -1.53 -7.45
N GLY A 64 -14.06 -0.33 -7.34
CA GLY A 64 -14.25 0.56 -6.19
C GLY A 64 -15.59 1.28 -6.19
N LEU A 65 -15.81 2.10 -5.17
CA LEU A 65 -17.03 2.93 -5.01
C LEU A 65 -16.73 4.44 -5.02
N GLY A 66 -15.45 4.83 -5.06
CA GLY A 66 -15.03 6.22 -4.93
C GLY A 66 -13.78 6.53 -5.76
N GLY A 67 -12.68 6.87 -5.07
CA GLY A 67 -11.38 7.14 -5.68
C GLY A 67 -11.24 8.54 -6.27
N SER A 68 -12.23 9.42 -6.11
CA SER A 68 -12.04 10.84 -6.39
C SER A 68 -11.18 11.48 -5.28
N GLY A 69 -10.56 12.64 -5.58
CA GLY A 69 -9.81 13.38 -4.57
C GLY A 69 -10.64 13.74 -3.33
N GLU A 70 -11.95 13.98 -3.50
CA GLU A 70 -12.87 14.27 -2.39
C GLU A 70 -13.13 13.03 -1.53
N ASP A 71 -13.38 11.86 -2.13
CA ASP A 71 -13.61 10.60 -1.41
C ASP A 71 -12.37 10.21 -0.60
N ILE A 72 -11.20 10.27 -1.22
CA ILE A 72 -9.90 10.03 -0.58
C ILE A 72 -9.69 10.99 0.59
N SER A 73 -9.96 12.29 0.39
CA SER A 73 -9.80 13.32 1.42
C SER A 73 -10.66 13.06 2.64
N ILE A 74 -11.95 12.70 2.45
CA ILE A 74 -12.88 12.37 3.53
C ILE A 74 -12.34 11.18 4.35
N ILE A 75 -11.95 10.10 3.67
CA ILE A 75 -11.48 8.89 4.34
C ILE A 75 -10.18 9.16 5.11
N PHE A 76 -9.20 9.84 4.51
CA PHE A 76 -7.93 10.13 5.17
C PHE A 76 -8.05 11.17 6.30
N GLU A 77 -9.01 12.10 6.23
CA GLU A 77 -9.33 12.98 7.36
C GLU A 77 -9.82 12.16 8.57
N LEU A 78 -10.67 11.17 8.35
CA LEU A 78 -11.18 10.29 9.40
C LEU A 78 -10.11 9.36 9.97
N ILE A 79 -9.24 8.80 9.11
CA ILE A 79 -8.05 8.02 9.51
C ILE A 79 -7.17 8.86 10.43
N GLY A 80 -6.88 10.11 10.05
CA GLY A 80 -6.07 11.02 10.84
C GLY A 80 -6.72 11.40 12.17
N LYS A 81 -8.01 11.70 12.20
CA LYS A 81 -8.76 12.00 13.43
C LYS A 81 -8.76 10.85 14.42
N SER A 82 -8.83 9.62 13.93
CA SER A 82 -8.90 8.41 14.75
C SER A 82 -7.53 7.82 15.04
N LEU A 83 -6.45 8.34 14.44
CA LEU A 83 -5.09 7.79 14.52
C LEU A 83 -5.01 6.31 14.11
N CYS A 84 -5.81 5.91 13.11
CA CYS A 84 -5.79 4.56 12.55
C CYS A 84 -4.42 4.21 11.98
N ILE A 85 -4.02 2.94 12.14
CA ILE A 85 -2.69 2.43 11.75
C ILE A 85 -2.75 1.32 10.70
N GLU A 86 -3.95 0.97 10.25
CA GLU A 86 -4.14 -0.01 9.19
C GLU A 86 -3.59 0.48 7.84
N PRO A 87 -3.26 -0.44 6.92
CA PRO A 87 -2.54 -0.14 5.68
C PRO A 87 -3.39 0.54 4.59
N PHE A 88 -4.24 1.53 4.98
CA PHE A 88 -5.07 2.29 4.02
C PHE A 88 -4.23 3.03 2.99
N LEU A 89 -3.09 3.62 3.41
CA LEU A 89 -2.19 4.31 2.50
C LEU A 89 -1.42 3.33 1.61
N SER A 90 -0.73 2.36 2.22
CA SER A 90 0.20 1.49 1.50
C SER A 90 -0.52 0.50 0.57
N SER A 91 -1.54 -0.20 1.07
CA SER A 91 -2.29 -1.19 0.31
C SER A 91 -3.54 -0.61 -0.35
N GLY A 92 -4.37 0.09 0.44
CA GLY A 92 -5.64 0.62 -0.03
C GLY A 92 -5.50 1.65 -1.16
N LEU A 93 -4.56 2.59 -1.06
CA LEU A 93 -4.40 3.67 -2.03
C LEU A 93 -3.20 3.48 -2.96
N LEU A 94 -1.97 3.43 -2.43
CA LEU A 94 -0.77 3.43 -3.28
C LEU A 94 -0.69 2.19 -4.16
N SER A 95 -0.78 0.99 -3.58
CA SER A 95 -0.63 -0.24 -4.35
C SER A 95 -1.77 -0.45 -5.34
N SER A 96 -3.01 -0.14 -4.97
CA SER A 96 -4.14 -0.20 -5.89
C SER A 96 -4.01 0.79 -7.06
N THR A 97 -3.50 2.01 -6.78
CA THR A 97 -3.22 3.01 -7.83
C THR A 97 -2.14 2.52 -8.79
N VAL A 98 -1.05 1.95 -8.28
CA VAL A 98 0.00 1.37 -9.14
C VAL A 98 -0.56 0.23 -10.00
N LEU A 99 -1.29 -0.72 -9.39
CA LEU A 99 -1.89 -1.86 -10.10
C LEU A 99 -2.91 -1.46 -11.16
N SER A 100 -3.60 -0.35 -10.96
CA SER A 100 -4.55 0.21 -11.95
C SER A 100 -3.86 0.96 -13.08
N SER A 101 -2.64 1.47 -12.86
CA SER A 101 -1.90 2.33 -13.79
C SER A 101 -0.93 1.59 -14.70
N VAL A 102 -0.65 0.30 -14.44
CA VAL A 102 0.19 -0.51 -15.33
C VAL A 102 -0.49 -0.78 -16.67
N LYS A 103 0.31 -1.13 -17.70
CA LYS A 103 -0.18 -1.35 -19.07
C LYS A 103 -1.36 -2.34 -19.14
N ASN A 104 -1.31 -3.39 -18.33
CA ASN A 104 -2.38 -4.37 -18.16
C ASN A 104 -2.86 -4.34 -16.70
N PRO A 105 -3.88 -3.54 -16.37
CA PRO A 105 -4.33 -3.39 -14.99
C PRO A 105 -4.64 -4.72 -14.31
N LYS A 106 -4.19 -4.88 -13.07
CA LYS A 106 -4.31 -6.12 -12.29
C LYS A 106 -5.59 -6.11 -11.45
N THR A 107 -6.75 -6.04 -12.12
CA THR A 107 -8.08 -5.91 -11.47
C THR A 107 -8.36 -7.01 -10.44
N GLU A 108 -7.91 -8.24 -10.68
CA GLU A 108 -8.09 -9.33 -9.70
C GLU A 108 -7.37 -9.07 -8.38
N LEU A 109 -6.16 -8.50 -8.43
CA LEU A 109 -5.42 -8.14 -7.21
C LEU A 109 -6.07 -6.95 -6.51
N ILE A 110 -6.55 -5.96 -7.29
CA ILE A 110 -7.28 -4.81 -6.76
C ILE A 110 -8.55 -5.27 -6.03
N ASN A 111 -9.32 -6.18 -6.61
CA ASN A 111 -10.51 -6.74 -5.97
C ASN A 111 -10.19 -7.44 -4.65
N LYS A 112 -9.11 -8.22 -4.57
CA LYS A 112 -8.67 -8.85 -3.32
C LYS A 112 -8.25 -7.82 -2.26
N ILE A 113 -7.68 -6.67 -2.67
CA ILE A 113 -7.40 -5.55 -1.75
C ILE A 113 -8.73 -4.95 -1.26
N ILE A 114 -9.67 -4.68 -2.17
CA ILE A 114 -11.02 -4.17 -1.84
C ILE A 114 -11.72 -5.09 -0.84
N ASP A 115 -11.64 -6.39 -1.05
CA ASP A 115 -12.23 -7.40 -0.18
C ASP A 115 -11.48 -7.57 1.15
N GLY A 116 -10.36 -6.89 1.36
CA GLY A 116 -9.54 -6.99 2.56
C GLY A 116 -8.85 -8.34 2.74
N GLU A 117 -8.64 -9.08 1.64
CA GLU A 117 -8.04 -10.42 1.62
C GLU A 117 -6.56 -10.41 1.28
N LEU A 118 -6.09 -9.32 0.65
CA LEU A 118 -4.71 -9.18 0.18
C LEU A 118 -4.14 -7.83 0.60
N LEU A 119 -2.95 -7.86 1.15
CA LEU A 119 -2.17 -6.66 1.46
C LEU A 119 -0.98 -6.58 0.51
N ILE A 120 -0.85 -5.44 -0.16
CA ILE A 120 0.30 -5.18 -1.04
C ILE A 120 0.96 -3.86 -0.61
N SER A 121 2.28 -3.87 -0.49
CA SER A 121 3.08 -2.67 -0.26
C SER A 121 3.84 -2.26 -1.51
N PHE A 122 4.16 -0.97 -1.63
CA PHE A 122 4.96 -0.45 -2.73
C PHE A 122 6.35 -0.06 -2.26
N ALA A 123 7.36 -0.70 -2.83
CA ALA A 123 8.76 -0.55 -2.52
C ALA A 123 9.49 0.19 -3.65
N HIS A 124 9.75 1.49 -3.46
CA HIS A 124 10.43 2.33 -4.43
C HIS A 124 11.72 2.95 -3.85
N MET A 125 11.65 3.49 -2.64
CA MET A 125 12.76 4.20 -2.02
C MET A 125 13.97 3.29 -1.77
N GLU A 126 15.16 3.83 -1.94
CA GLU A 126 16.44 3.18 -1.64
C GLU A 126 17.29 4.07 -0.73
N MET A 127 18.26 3.50 -0.02
CA MET A 127 19.03 4.23 0.99
C MET A 127 19.76 5.46 0.44
N ASN A 128 20.27 5.36 -0.79
CA ASN A 128 21.00 6.45 -1.45
C ASN A 128 20.08 7.41 -2.24
N ASN A 129 18.80 7.09 -2.35
CA ASN A 129 17.83 7.92 -3.04
C ASN A 129 17.46 9.13 -2.19
N ARG A 130 17.73 10.33 -2.69
CA ARG A 130 17.39 11.61 -2.06
C ARG A 130 16.18 12.25 -2.74
N TYR A 131 15.04 11.54 -2.75
CA TYR A 131 13.77 12.01 -3.36
C TYR A 131 13.84 12.15 -4.90
N GLU A 132 14.75 11.41 -5.54
CA GLU A 132 14.82 11.30 -7.00
C GLU A 132 14.06 10.04 -7.44
N ASP A 133 12.89 10.20 -8.02
CA ASP A 133 11.97 9.12 -8.43
C ASP A 133 12.50 8.22 -9.56
N HIS A 134 13.59 8.62 -10.23
CA HIS A 134 14.26 7.81 -11.25
C HIS A 134 15.57 7.18 -10.76
N PHE A 135 16.01 7.44 -9.53
CA PHE A 135 17.17 6.80 -8.94
C PHE A 135 16.77 5.38 -8.46
N VAL A 136 17.22 4.34 -9.17
CA VAL A 136 16.90 2.95 -8.85
C VAL A 136 18.15 2.08 -9.04
N GLU A 137 18.73 1.59 -7.92
CA GLU A 137 19.88 0.69 -7.87
C GLU A 137 19.48 -0.79 -7.92
N THR A 138 18.29 -1.12 -7.37
CA THR A 138 17.74 -2.49 -7.41
C THR A 138 17.61 -2.95 -8.87
N LYS A 139 18.19 -4.10 -9.21
CA LYS A 139 18.25 -4.63 -10.57
C LYS A 139 17.25 -5.75 -10.79
N ALA A 140 16.65 -5.75 -11.98
CA ALA A 140 15.86 -6.85 -12.51
C ALA A 140 16.58 -7.46 -13.72
N PHE A 141 16.65 -8.78 -13.79
CA PHE A 141 17.24 -9.50 -14.90
C PHE A 141 16.51 -10.82 -15.18
N LEU A 142 16.61 -11.29 -16.40
CA LEU A 142 16.02 -12.56 -16.81
C LEU A 142 17.00 -13.71 -16.58
N GLU A 143 16.51 -14.74 -15.91
CA GLU A 143 17.21 -16.02 -15.76
C GLU A 143 16.25 -17.17 -16.12
N ASN A 144 16.55 -17.90 -17.19
CA ASN A 144 15.71 -18.99 -17.71
C ASN A 144 14.22 -18.54 -17.90
N ASP A 145 14.04 -17.42 -18.56
CA ASP A 145 12.73 -16.75 -18.84
C ASP A 145 11.96 -16.30 -17.59
N ASN A 146 12.58 -16.32 -16.42
CA ASN A 146 11.99 -15.81 -15.19
C ASN A 146 12.70 -14.52 -14.75
N TRP A 147 11.93 -13.54 -14.34
CA TRP A 147 12.47 -12.33 -13.75
C TRP A 147 13.00 -12.59 -12.34
N LYS A 148 14.17 -12.04 -12.07
CA LYS A 148 14.84 -12.06 -10.77
C LYS A 148 15.21 -10.66 -10.34
N LEU A 149 15.13 -10.41 -9.03
CA LEU A 149 15.52 -9.15 -8.43
C LEU A 149 16.72 -9.31 -7.52
N ASN A 150 17.66 -8.35 -7.63
CA ASN A 150 18.79 -8.17 -6.71
C ASN A 150 18.89 -6.71 -6.28
N GLY A 151 19.03 -6.46 -4.98
CA GLY A 151 19.18 -5.12 -4.43
C GLY A 151 18.45 -4.95 -3.09
N SER A 152 18.13 -3.72 -2.76
CA SER A 152 17.44 -3.42 -1.52
C SER A 152 16.51 -2.21 -1.65
N LYS A 153 15.44 -2.21 -0.86
CA LYS A 153 14.53 -1.07 -0.71
C LYS A 153 14.48 -0.64 0.75
N SER A 154 14.40 0.66 0.96
CA SER A 154 14.33 1.25 2.29
C SER A 154 12.98 1.91 2.52
N PHE A 155 12.60 2.03 3.80
CA PHE A 155 11.38 2.72 4.21
C PHE A 155 10.11 2.24 3.46
N VAL A 156 9.92 0.92 3.37
CA VAL A 156 8.71 0.35 2.77
C VAL A 156 7.62 0.27 3.84
N ILE A 157 6.61 1.13 3.75
CA ILE A 157 5.49 1.17 4.71
C ILE A 157 4.72 -0.15 4.64
N ASN A 158 4.52 -0.80 5.79
CA ASN A 158 3.93 -2.13 5.92
C ASN A 158 4.65 -3.22 5.08
N GLY A 159 5.92 -3.01 4.75
CA GLY A 159 6.70 -3.95 3.95
C GLY A 159 6.94 -5.30 4.63
N ASP A 160 6.83 -5.39 5.95
CA ASP A 160 6.96 -6.62 6.71
C ASP A 160 5.63 -7.39 6.86
N SER A 161 4.50 -6.70 6.82
CA SER A 161 3.16 -7.26 7.03
C SER A 161 2.35 -7.47 5.75
N ALA A 162 2.83 -6.97 4.61
CA ALA A 162 2.21 -7.21 3.31
C ALA A 162 2.36 -8.67 2.86
N ASP A 163 1.37 -9.18 2.13
CA ASP A 163 1.43 -10.52 1.53
C ASP A 163 2.30 -10.50 0.26
N LYS A 164 2.25 -9.39 -0.50
CA LYS A 164 3.06 -9.15 -1.69
C LYS A 164 3.64 -7.73 -1.68
N VAL A 165 4.69 -7.54 -2.46
CA VAL A 165 5.35 -6.24 -2.62
C VAL A 165 5.48 -5.90 -4.09
N ILE A 166 5.07 -4.69 -4.48
CA ILE A 166 5.38 -4.11 -5.78
C ILE A 166 6.74 -3.43 -5.66
N VAL A 167 7.69 -3.82 -6.48
CA VAL A 167 9.09 -3.35 -6.42
C VAL A 167 9.44 -2.64 -7.72
N SER A 168 9.93 -1.41 -7.65
CA SER A 168 10.58 -0.77 -8.79
C SER A 168 12.00 -1.31 -8.95
N ALA A 169 12.39 -1.73 -10.15
CA ALA A 169 13.73 -2.23 -10.39
C ALA A 169 14.24 -1.84 -11.77
N ARG A 170 15.55 -1.69 -11.89
CA ARG A 170 16.26 -1.32 -13.12
C ARG A 170 16.40 -2.54 -14.02
N ILE A 171 15.79 -2.47 -15.20
CA ILE A 171 15.88 -3.50 -16.24
C ILE A 171 17.09 -3.21 -17.14
N ASN A 172 17.33 -1.93 -17.48
CA ASN A 172 18.46 -1.49 -18.31
C ASN A 172 18.79 -0.02 -18.01
N GLY A 173 19.91 0.47 -18.57
CA GLY A 173 20.40 1.83 -18.37
C GLY A 173 21.16 2.03 -17.07
N GLU A 174 21.52 3.29 -16.82
CA GLU A 174 22.25 3.71 -15.62
C GLU A 174 21.30 4.01 -14.46
N ILE A 175 21.83 4.08 -13.25
CA ILE A 175 21.08 4.24 -11.99
C ILE A 175 20.13 5.44 -12.04
N ASN A 176 20.55 6.54 -12.67
CA ASN A 176 19.82 7.80 -12.74
C ASN A 176 19.02 7.99 -14.05
N ASP A 177 18.98 6.99 -14.91
CA ASP A 177 18.22 7.10 -16.15
C ASP A 177 16.71 7.13 -15.87
N LYS A 178 16.00 8.05 -16.52
CA LYS A 178 14.54 8.16 -16.41
C LYS A 178 13.79 6.98 -17.03
N ASN A 179 14.43 6.30 -17.98
CA ASN A 179 13.89 5.11 -18.66
C ASN A 179 14.56 3.84 -18.13
N GLY A 180 13.97 2.69 -18.40
CA GLY A 180 14.55 1.40 -18.04
C GLY A 180 14.19 0.89 -16.65
N ILE A 181 13.21 1.50 -15.98
CA ILE A 181 12.63 1.03 -14.72
C ILE A 181 11.39 0.21 -15.02
N GLY A 182 11.30 -0.98 -14.43
CA GLY A 182 10.09 -1.81 -14.43
C GLY A 182 9.49 -1.92 -13.03
N LEU A 183 8.22 -2.30 -12.99
CA LEU A 183 7.53 -2.64 -11.75
C LEU A 183 7.32 -4.15 -11.69
N PHE A 184 7.64 -4.72 -10.55
CA PHE A 184 7.62 -6.16 -10.35
C PHE A 184 6.81 -6.52 -9.12
N LEU A 185 5.97 -7.55 -9.22
CA LEU A 185 5.25 -8.12 -8.10
C LEU A 185 6.06 -9.29 -7.52
N VAL A 186 6.24 -9.30 -6.21
CA VAL A 186 7.02 -10.29 -5.46
C VAL A 186 6.21 -10.81 -4.28
N ASP A 187 6.28 -12.11 -4.02
CA ASP A 187 5.77 -12.69 -2.78
C ASP A 187 6.66 -12.30 -1.59
N ASN A 188 6.07 -11.70 -0.56
CA ASN A 188 6.84 -11.21 0.59
C ASN A 188 7.56 -12.33 1.36
N SER A 189 7.04 -13.55 1.32
CA SER A 189 7.70 -14.73 1.92
C SER A 189 9.09 -15.04 1.37
N GLN A 190 9.42 -14.53 0.19
CA GLN A 190 10.74 -14.69 -0.45
C GLN A 190 11.72 -13.58 -0.09
N ILE A 191 11.27 -12.53 0.61
CA ILE A 191 12.03 -11.31 0.87
C ILE A 191 12.60 -11.34 2.29
N LYS A 192 13.89 -11.09 2.44
CA LYS A 192 14.48 -10.83 3.76
C LYS A 192 14.15 -9.39 4.15
N ASN A 193 13.49 -9.20 5.28
CA ASN A 193 13.14 -7.88 5.76
C ASN A 193 13.70 -7.59 7.16
N ARG A 194 13.83 -6.30 7.47
CA ARG A 194 14.11 -5.76 8.80
C ARG A 194 13.06 -4.70 9.10
N SER A 195 12.07 -5.04 9.91
CA SER A 195 11.01 -4.13 10.31
C SER A 195 11.43 -3.20 11.44
N TYR A 196 10.78 -2.05 11.51
CA TYR A 196 10.91 -1.06 12.59
C TYR A 196 9.65 -0.18 12.67
N ASN A 197 9.40 0.38 13.86
CA ASN A 197 8.29 1.29 14.07
C ASN A 197 8.70 2.71 13.70
N THR A 198 7.78 3.44 13.09
CA THR A 198 7.90 4.87 12.82
C THR A 198 7.30 5.69 13.97
N ILE A 199 7.62 6.98 14.06
CA ILE A 199 7.19 7.84 15.17
C ILE A 199 5.66 8.01 15.24
N ASP A 200 4.99 7.90 14.11
CA ASP A 200 3.53 7.97 13.97
C ASP A 200 2.82 6.65 14.27
N GLY A 201 3.59 5.59 14.60
CA GLY A 201 3.07 4.28 14.97
C GLY A 201 2.84 3.33 13.78
N TYR A 202 3.13 3.73 12.56
CA TYR A 202 3.18 2.77 11.45
C TYR A 202 4.41 1.88 11.55
N ARG A 203 4.40 0.79 10.79
CA ARG A 203 5.59 -0.04 10.59
C ARG A 203 6.14 0.18 9.20
N ALA A 204 7.45 0.18 9.12
CA ALA A 204 8.18 0.17 7.86
C ALA A 204 9.24 -0.92 7.89
N ALA A 205 9.74 -1.29 6.72
CA ALA A 205 10.79 -2.31 6.60
C ALA A 205 11.84 -1.89 5.59
N GLU A 206 13.06 -2.37 5.80
CA GLU A 206 14.08 -2.53 4.77
C GLU A 206 13.91 -3.90 4.15
N LEU A 207 13.87 -3.97 2.84
CA LEU A 207 13.69 -5.19 2.07
C LEU A 207 14.97 -5.51 1.29
N ASN A 208 15.44 -6.75 1.38
CA ASN A 208 16.62 -7.22 0.65
C ASN A 208 16.23 -8.34 -0.32
N PHE A 209 16.63 -8.17 -1.56
CA PHE A 209 16.37 -9.08 -2.66
C PHE A 209 17.69 -9.77 -3.07
N ASP A 210 17.70 -11.08 -3.02
CA ASP A 210 18.83 -11.94 -3.41
C ASP A 210 18.30 -13.04 -4.32
N ASN A 211 18.36 -12.82 -5.64
CA ASN A 211 17.80 -13.69 -6.67
C ASN A 211 16.31 -14.01 -6.48
N VAL A 212 15.54 -13.04 -5.99
CA VAL A 212 14.11 -13.22 -5.68
C VAL A 212 13.30 -13.30 -6.97
N ASN A 213 12.42 -14.30 -7.09
CA ASN A 213 11.51 -14.42 -8.23
C ASN A 213 10.51 -13.27 -8.26
N ALA A 214 10.22 -12.75 -9.44
CA ALA A 214 9.33 -11.62 -9.61
C ALA A 214 8.50 -11.74 -10.89
N GLU A 215 7.30 -11.18 -10.86
CA GLU A 215 6.42 -11.03 -12.02
C GLU A 215 6.49 -9.59 -12.51
N LEU A 216 6.79 -9.37 -13.79
CA LEU A 216 6.72 -8.04 -14.40
C LEU A 216 5.24 -7.62 -14.56
N LEU A 217 4.90 -6.41 -14.08
CA LEU A 217 3.54 -5.87 -14.11
C LEU A 217 3.18 -5.15 -15.42
#